data_235b8de92175583deec56a8bbec0367c
#
_entry.id   235b8de92175583deec56a8bbec0367c
#
_cell.length_a   1.000
_cell.length_b   1.000
_cell.length_c   1.000
_cell.angle_alpha   90.00
_cell.angle_beta   90.00
_cell.angle_gamma   90.00
#
_symmetry.space_group_name_H-M   'P 1'
#
loop_
_entity.id
_entity.type
_entity.pdbx_description
1 polymer ?
#
loop_
_entity_poly.entity_id
_entity_poly.type
_entity_poly.pdbx_seq_one_letter_code
_entity_poly.pdbx_strand_id
1 'polypeptide(L)'
;VRPGERIATDGRVMSGHSAVDTSMLTGESLPVEVGPGDDVTGATINIDGLLRVEATRIGADTRLAHITRLVMQAQAGKAPIQRLADRISAVFVPIVFGISLVTLTGWLFFGPNTEAAFTAAVAVLIIACPCALGLATPTALLVGTGRGAQLGILIRGPQVLEDTRRITTIVLDKTGTVTSGAMTVVDVLAWPEGESSADVLANAAIVESGSEHPIARAIAAGAGGVEPAEFHSERGRGARAMVNGHRVAVGRPDWVAAEVGADVLPKELRGAADEAAARGFTVVAVGWAGAVRGLITVADTARPSSAQSIAEFTRLGLRPVLLTGDRQATADTVAAQVGITSVIAEVYPEDKARIVGELQAAGEVVAMVGDGVNDAAALAGADLGIAMGGGTAAAAEASDITLVRDDLLAAVDAIRLSRRTLGVIQGNLFWAFAYNVAMIPLAAVGLLNPLLAGAAMAFSSVFVVANSLRLRRFRATQPQDE
;
A
#
# COMPACT_ATOMS: atom_id res chain seq x y z
N VAL A 1 -7.80 5.62 -29.21
CA VAL A 1 -6.46 5.03 -29.00
C VAL A 1 -6.39 3.75 -29.80
N ARG A 2 -5.42 3.64 -30.72
CA ARG A 2 -5.21 2.46 -31.58
C ARG A 2 -4.27 1.47 -30.90
N PRO A 3 -4.24 0.21 -31.37
CA PRO A 3 -3.22 -0.74 -30.92
C PRO A 3 -1.80 -0.19 -31.07
N GLY A 4 -0.98 -0.36 -30.03
CA GLY A 4 0.38 0.17 -29.95
C GLY A 4 0.49 1.64 -29.55
N GLU A 5 -0.59 2.39 -29.49
CA GLU A 5 -0.57 3.79 -29.06
C GLU A 5 -0.62 3.92 -27.54
N ARG A 6 0.00 4.99 -27.04
CA ARG A 6 -0.13 5.38 -25.63
C ARG A 6 -1.44 6.10 -25.39
N ILE A 7 -2.09 5.80 -24.29
CA ILE A 7 -3.25 6.51 -23.79
C ILE A 7 -2.79 7.92 -23.36
N ALA A 8 -3.39 8.95 -23.94
CA ALA A 8 -2.89 10.33 -23.82
C ALA A 8 -3.09 10.90 -22.41
N THR A 9 -4.15 10.52 -21.71
CA THR A 9 -4.54 11.03 -20.39
C THR A 9 -5.40 10.02 -19.65
N ASP A 10 -5.64 10.23 -18.36
CA ASP A 10 -6.58 9.39 -17.59
C ASP A 10 -7.99 9.56 -18.14
N GLY A 11 -8.70 8.46 -18.28
CA GLY A 11 -10.03 8.47 -18.90
C GLY A 11 -10.82 7.21 -18.60
N ARG A 12 -12.04 7.20 -19.12
CA ARG A 12 -12.94 6.06 -19.09
C ARG A 12 -13.19 5.55 -20.49
N VAL A 13 -13.15 4.24 -20.66
CA VAL A 13 -13.48 3.60 -21.93
C VAL A 13 -14.96 3.76 -22.23
N MET A 14 -15.28 4.42 -23.35
CA MET A 14 -16.64 4.61 -23.82
C MET A 14 -17.07 3.49 -24.76
N SER A 15 -16.14 2.95 -25.53
CA SER A 15 -16.40 1.81 -26.44
C SER A 15 -15.09 1.14 -26.85
N GLY A 16 -15.17 -0.12 -27.20
CA GLY A 16 -14.04 -1.00 -27.54
C GLY A 16 -13.64 -1.89 -26.38
N HIS A 17 -12.89 -2.96 -26.69
CA HIS A 17 -12.28 -3.87 -25.72
C HIS A 17 -10.83 -4.04 -26.14
N SER A 18 -9.93 -4.08 -25.17
CA SER A 18 -8.50 -4.24 -25.40
C SER A 18 -7.79 -4.68 -24.13
N ALA A 19 -6.56 -5.14 -24.26
CA ALA A 19 -5.62 -5.26 -23.18
C ALA A 19 -4.72 -3.99 -23.12
N VAL A 20 -4.45 -3.50 -21.92
CA VAL A 20 -3.62 -2.31 -21.69
C VAL A 20 -2.40 -2.70 -20.85
N ASP A 21 -1.21 -2.42 -21.39
CA ASP A 21 0.04 -2.58 -20.65
C ASP A 21 0.20 -1.44 -19.65
N THR A 22 0.08 -1.78 -18.37
CA THR A 22 0.24 -0.87 -17.24
C THR A 22 1.60 -0.98 -16.55
N SER A 23 2.52 -1.80 -17.08
CA SER A 23 3.80 -2.14 -16.46
C SER A 23 4.66 -0.93 -16.08
N MET A 24 4.54 0.16 -16.82
CA MET A 24 5.25 1.42 -16.55
C MET A 24 4.80 2.09 -15.24
N LEU A 25 3.56 1.83 -14.81
CA LEU A 25 2.97 2.42 -13.59
C LEU A 25 2.90 1.44 -12.42
N THR A 26 2.58 0.17 -12.70
CA THR A 26 2.36 -0.86 -11.67
C THR A 26 3.56 -1.79 -11.48
N GLY A 27 4.45 -1.87 -12.48
CA GLY A 27 5.55 -2.83 -12.51
C GLY A 27 5.13 -4.26 -12.84
N GLU A 28 3.84 -4.50 -13.10
CA GLU A 28 3.30 -5.81 -13.49
C GLU A 28 3.40 -6.02 -14.99
N SER A 29 3.90 -7.18 -15.40
CA SER A 29 4.15 -7.49 -16.82
C SER A 29 2.92 -8.01 -17.55
N LEU A 30 1.84 -8.37 -16.83
CA LEU A 30 0.61 -8.85 -17.42
C LEU A 30 -0.29 -7.67 -17.81
N PRO A 31 -0.73 -7.57 -19.06
CA PRO A 31 -1.68 -6.55 -19.49
C PRO A 31 -3.03 -6.71 -18.79
N VAL A 32 -3.69 -5.60 -18.53
CA VAL A 32 -5.02 -5.55 -17.93
C VAL A 32 -6.07 -5.45 -19.02
N GLU A 33 -7.04 -6.34 -19.04
CA GLU A 33 -8.17 -6.26 -19.95
C GLU A 33 -9.09 -5.10 -19.55
N VAL A 34 -9.53 -4.31 -20.55
CA VAL A 34 -10.41 -3.16 -20.36
C VAL A 34 -11.51 -3.13 -21.39
N GLY A 35 -12.70 -2.73 -20.96
CA GLY A 35 -13.91 -2.59 -21.78
C GLY A 35 -14.72 -1.33 -21.43
N PRO A 36 -15.90 -1.15 -22.03
CA PRO A 36 -16.75 0.00 -21.77
C PRO A 36 -17.09 0.18 -20.29
N GLY A 37 -16.84 1.36 -19.74
CA GLY A 37 -17.03 1.69 -18.32
C GLY A 37 -15.77 1.60 -17.46
N ASP A 38 -14.72 0.93 -17.93
CA ASP A 38 -13.47 0.81 -17.18
C ASP A 38 -12.62 2.07 -17.24
N ASP A 39 -11.91 2.35 -16.15
CA ASP A 39 -10.97 3.45 -16.08
C ASP A 39 -9.61 3.05 -16.67
N VAL A 40 -9.02 3.93 -17.46
CA VAL A 40 -7.67 3.78 -18.03
C VAL A 40 -6.79 4.94 -17.61
N THR A 41 -5.49 4.68 -17.48
CA THR A 41 -4.52 5.66 -17.01
C THR A 41 -3.65 6.17 -18.14
N GLY A 42 -3.40 7.46 -18.16
CA GLY A 42 -2.49 8.09 -19.12
C GLY A 42 -1.09 7.49 -19.08
N ALA A 43 -0.42 7.51 -20.23
CA ALA A 43 0.91 6.93 -20.49
C ALA A 43 0.98 5.39 -20.57
N THR A 44 -0.08 4.64 -20.24
CA THR A 44 -0.17 3.20 -20.49
C THR A 44 -0.33 2.90 -21.98
N ILE A 45 0.00 1.68 -22.40
CA ILE A 45 0.01 1.31 -23.83
C ILE A 45 -1.18 0.42 -24.14
N ASN A 46 -1.99 0.82 -25.11
CA ASN A 46 -3.05 -0.01 -25.66
C ASN A 46 -2.47 -1.13 -26.56
N ILE A 47 -2.79 -2.41 -26.30
CA ILE A 47 -2.14 -3.53 -27.00
C ILE A 47 -2.92 -3.97 -28.24
N ASP A 48 -4.19 -4.35 -28.09
CA ASP A 48 -4.90 -5.13 -29.13
C ASP A 48 -6.02 -4.38 -29.85
N GLY A 49 -6.96 -3.80 -29.13
CA GLY A 49 -8.22 -3.26 -29.65
C GLY A 49 -8.19 -1.77 -29.89
N LEU A 50 -9.18 -1.28 -30.65
CA LEU A 50 -9.45 0.16 -30.75
C LEU A 50 -10.27 0.63 -29.57
N LEU A 51 -9.73 1.50 -28.75
CA LEU A 51 -10.43 2.09 -27.60
C LEU A 51 -10.86 3.53 -27.92
N ARG A 52 -12.11 3.86 -27.57
CA ARG A 52 -12.58 5.23 -27.50
C ARG A 52 -12.65 5.63 -26.03
N VAL A 53 -11.78 6.54 -25.62
CA VAL A 53 -11.64 6.96 -24.23
C VAL A 53 -12.10 8.39 -24.07
N GLU A 54 -12.96 8.64 -23.08
CA GLU A 54 -13.32 9.96 -22.61
C GLU A 54 -12.34 10.39 -21.52
N ALA A 55 -11.70 11.55 -21.71
CA ALA A 55 -10.76 12.07 -20.72
C ALA A 55 -11.49 12.46 -19.43
N THR A 56 -11.11 11.87 -18.30
CA THR A 56 -11.66 12.18 -16.97
C THR A 56 -10.77 13.10 -16.16
N ARG A 57 -9.45 13.07 -16.42
CA ARG A 57 -8.44 13.92 -15.78
C ARG A 57 -7.44 14.39 -16.80
N ILE A 58 -7.03 15.66 -16.73
CA ILE A 58 -6.09 16.26 -17.68
C ILE A 58 -4.99 17.05 -16.96
N GLY A 59 -3.85 17.20 -17.61
CA GLY A 59 -2.74 18.04 -17.13
C GLY A 59 -2.24 17.63 -15.74
N ALA A 60 -2.29 18.56 -14.79
CA ALA A 60 -1.75 18.36 -13.44
C ALA A 60 -2.56 17.38 -12.58
N ASP A 61 -3.79 17.05 -12.98
CA ASP A 61 -4.68 16.16 -12.22
C ASP A 61 -4.59 14.70 -12.66
N THR A 62 -3.78 14.40 -13.68
CA THR A 62 -3.52 13.01 -14.11
C THR A 62 -2.76 12.23 -13.04
N ARG A 63 -2.98 10.90 -12.99
CA ARG A 63 -2.24 9.99 -12.08
C ARG A 63 -0.73 10.12 -12.25
N LEU A 64 -0.25 10.21 -13.49
CA LEU A 64 1.18 10.37 -13.77
C LEU A 64 1.72 11.71 -13.24
N ALA A 65 1.00 12.82 -13.43
CA ALA A 65 1.38 14.13 -12.89
C ALA A 65 1.37 14.14 -11.35
N HIS A 66 0.39 13.44 -10.74
CA HIS A 66 0.33 13.27 -9.29
C HIS A 66 1.55 12.49 -8.75
N ILE A 67 1.89 11.35 -9.36
CA ILE A 67 3.08 10.56 -9.03
C ILE A 67 4.35 11.42 -9.14
N THR A 68 4.49 12.16 -10.24
CA THR A 68 5.65 13.04 -10.48
C THR A 68 5.74 14.13 -9.41
N ARG A 69 4.62 14.76 -9.03
CA ARG A 69 4.57 15.78 -7.98
C ARG A 69 4.93 15.21 -6.62
N LEU A 70 4.44 14.02 -6.25
CA LEU A 70 4.79 13.35 -4.99
C LEU A 70 6.29 13.03 -4.93
N VAL A 71 6.88 12.54 -6.02
CA VAL A 71 8.33 12.28 -6.09
C VAL A 71 9.11 13.59 -5.94
N MET A 72 8.70 14.68 -6.57
CA MET A 72 9.34 16.01 -6.41
C MET A 72 9.19 16.55 -4.98
N GLN A 73 8.03 16.42 -4.36
CA GLN A 73 7.78 16.84 -2.98
C GLN A 73 8.61 16.01 -1.99
N ALA A 74 8.74 14.69 -2.23
CA ALA A 74 9.61 13.81 -1.46
C ALA A 74 11.07 14.29 -1.46
N GLN A 75 11.53 14.93 -2.54
CA GLN A 75 12.89 15.47 -2.66
C GLN A 75 13.07 16.85 -2.02
N ALA A 76 12.00 17.62 -1.84
CA ALA A 76 12.06 19.01 -1.38
C ALA A 76 12.18 19.15 0.15
N GLY A 77 11.78 18.16 0.93
CA GLY A 77 11.85 18.17 2.40
C GLY A 77 13.22 17.78 2.93
N LYS A 78 13.69 18.44 4.01
CA LYS A 78 14.91 18.01 4.75
C LYS A 78 14.52 17.11 5.91
N ALA A 79 14.93 15.83 5.85
CA ALA A 79 14.78 14.91 6.97
C ALA A 79 15.53 15.35 8.23
N PRO A 80 15.09 14.97 9.44
CA PRO A 80 15.84 15.20 10.69
C PRO A 80 17.27 14.70 10.62
N ILE A 81 17.53 13.56 9.99
CA ILE A 81 18.89 13.03 9.80
C ILE A 81 19.76 13.95 8.94
N GLN A 82 19.20 14.62 7.94
CA GLN A 82 19.93 15.61 7.15
C GLN A 82 20.24 16.86 7.96
N ARG A 83 19.29 17.33 8.78
CA ARG A 83 19.52 18.44 9.72
C ARG A 83 20.60 18.11 10.76
N LEU A 84 20.67 16.85 11.21
CA LEU A 84 21.74 16.39 12.10
C LEU A 84 23.09 16.42 11.40
N ALA A 85 23.18 15.94 10.16
CA ALA A 85 24.40 15.98 9.37
C ALA A 85 24.88 17.42 9.14
N ASP A 86 23.97 18.35 8.81
CA ASP A 86 24.28 19.79 8.65
C ASP A 86 24.80 20.39 9.97
N ARG A 87 24.21 20.07 11.12
CA ARG A 87 24.65 20.52 12.44
C ARG A 87 26.05 20.02 12.82
N ILE A 88 26.30 18.72 12.57
CA ILE A 88 27.62 18.14 12.81
C ILE A 88 28.66 18.80 11.94
N SER A 89 28.35 19.05 10.65
CA SER A 89 29.27 19.74 9.74
C SER A 89 29.58 21.17 10.19
N ALA A 90 28.58 21.89 10.72
CA ALA A 90 28.76 23.25 11.24
C ALA A 90 29.76 23.34 12.42
N VAL A 91 29.91 22.28 13.21
CA VAL A 91 30.90 22.17 14.29
C VAL A 91 32.21 21.59 13.78
N PHE A 92 32.16 20.61 12.92
CA PHE A 92 33.32 19.89 12.40
C PHE A 92 34.25 20.79 11.58
N VAL A 93 33.70 21.63 10.70
CA VAL A 93 34.51 22.49 9.81
C VAL A 93 35.39 23.49 10.59
N PRO A 94 34.91 24.26 11.57
CA PRO A 94 35.76 25.13 12.38
C PRO A 94 36.88 24.38 13.13
N ILE A 95 36.57 23.18 13.67
CA ILE A 95 37.55 22.33 14.35
C ILE A 95 38.68 21.94 13.40
N VAL A 96 38.35 21.53 12.18
CA VAL A 96 39.33 21.17 11.15
C VAL A 96 40.21 22.35 10.75
N PHE A 97 39.63 23.54 10.61
CA PHE A 97 40.43 24.74 10.38
C PHE A 97 41.43 24.99 11.51
N GLY A 98 41.01 24.80 12.76
CA GLY A 98 41.91 24.86 13.93
C GLY A 98 43.03 23.81 13.87
N ILE A 99 42.70 22.57 13.55
CA ILE A 99 43.69 21.48 13.40
C ILE A 99 44.69 21.80 12.27
N SER A 100 44.20 22.29 11.12
CA SER A 100 45.08 22.68 10.01
C SER A 100 46.01 23.78 10.37
N LEU A 101 45.55 24.81 11.11
CA LEU A 101 46.40 25.92 11.59
C LEU A 101 47.44 25.42 12.59
N VAL A 102 47.07 24.57 13.52
CA VAL A 102 48.01 23.94 14.47
C VAL A 102 49.03 23.08 13.74
N THR A 103 48.59 22.32 12.75
CA THR A 103 49.48 21.48 11.90
C THR A 103 50.46 22.39 11.16
N LEU A 104 49.97 23.45 10.49
CA LEU A 104 50.85 24.40 9.79
C LEU A 104 51.91 24.98 10.73
N THR A 105 51.46 25.49 11.87
CA THR A 105 52.33 26.13 12.85
C THR A 105 53.36 25.13 13.40
N GLY A 106 52.94 23.92 13.77
CA GLY A 106 53.83 22.86 14.25
C GLY A 106 54.92 22.50 13.24
N TRP A 107 54.52 22.31 11.97
CA TRP A 107 55.48 21.99 10.90
C TRP A 107 56.40 23.17 10.53
N LEU A 108 55.97 24.43 10.67
CA LEU A 108 56.84 25.61 10.46
C LEU A 108 57.94 25.71 11.50
N PHE A 109 57.66 25.29 12.78
CA PHE A 109 58.66 25.34 13.86
C PHE A 109 59.52 24.09 13.95
N PHE A 110 58.96 22.90 13.65
CA PHE A 110 59.62 21.63 13.90
C PHE A 110 59.82 20.78 12.61
N GLY A 111 59.33 21.22 11.46
CA GLY A 111 59.41 20.50 10.20
C GLY A 111 60.71 20.81 9.42
N PRO A 112 61.00 20.02 8.37
CA PRO A 112 62.22 20.12 7.58
C PRO A 112 62.23 21.35 6.66
N ASN A 113 61.07 21.85 6.23
CA ASN A 113 60.92 23.01 5.36
C ASN A 113 59.48 23.55 5.33
N THR A 114 59.29 24.75 4.77
CA THR A 114 57.99 25.41 4.66
C THR A 114 57.05 24.67 3.68
N GLU A 115 57.57 24.02 2.67
CA GLU A 115 56.77 23.24 1.70
C GLU A 115 56.09 22.06 2.40
N ALA A 116 56.78 21.34 3.28
CA ALA A 116 56.19 20.26 4.08
C ALA A 116 55.09 20.77 5.01
N ALA A 117 55.26 21.97 5.62
CA ALA A 117 54.26 22.58 6.47
C ALA A 117 52.98 22.92 5.73
N PHE A 118 53.07 23.55 4.58
CA PHE A 118 51.90 23.82 3.73
C PHE A 118 51.28 22.56 3.19
N THR A 119 52.07 21.56 2.76
CA THR A 119 51.59 20.28 2.27
C THR A 119 50.76 19.54 3.31
N ALA A 120 51.23 19.44 4.57
CA ALA A 120 50.48 18.78 5.64
C ALA A 120 49.21 19.55 6.00
N ALA A 121 49.26 20.86 6.12
CA ALA A 121 48.10 21.68 6.44
C ALA A 121 47.04 21.64 5.35
N VAL A 122 47.43 21.69 4.09
CA VAL A 122 46.48 21.54 2.92
C VAL A 122 45.93 20.13 2.85
N ALA A 123 46.73 19.09 3.12
CA ALA A 123 46.24 17.72 3.19
C ALA A 123 45.16 17.53 4.23
N VAL A 124 45.29 18.15 5.44
CA VAL A 124 44.28 18.17 6.49
C VAL A 124 42.98 18.83 5.98
N LEU A 125 43.04 19.96 5.30
CA LEU A 125 41.87 20.65 4.75
C LEU A 125 41.18 19.84 3.67
N ILE A 126 41.93 19.21 2.76
CA ILE A 126 41.39 18.40 1.67
C ILE A 126 40.67 17.17 2.24
N ILE A 127 41.34 16.42 3.12
CA ILE A 127 40.75 15.18 3.66
C ILE A 127 39.52 15.43 4.53
N ALA A 128 39.47 16.58 5.16
CA ALA A 128 38.34 16.95 6.01
C ALA A 128 37.10 17.44 5.24
N CYS A 129 37.19 17.60 3.91
CA CYS A 129 36.01 17.97 3.12
C CYS A 129 34.94 16.89 3.23
N PRO A 130 33.74 17.14 3.76
CA PRO A 130 32.71 16.14 3.90
C PRO A 130 31.89 15.99 2.60
N CYS A 131 32.57 15.93 1.43
CA CYS A 131 31.91 15.92 0.11
C CYS A 131 30.94 14.74 -0.05
N ALA A 132 31.28 13.57 0.46
CA ALA A 132 30.43 12.39 0.45
C ALA A 132 29.16 12.56 1.31
N LEU A 133 29.20 13.43 2.34
CA LEU A 133 28.08 13.71 3.22
C LEU A 133 26.93 14.38 2.46
N GLY A 134 27.23 15.35 1.60
CA GLY A 134 26.24 16.04 0.78
C GLY A 134 25.53 15.12 -0.21
N LEU A 135 26.14 13.98 -0.59
CA LEU A 135 25.57 12.97 -1.49
C LEU A 135 24.89 11.83 -0.74
N ALA A 136 25.19 11.60 0.53
CA ALA A 136 24.77 10.42 1.29
C ALA A 136 23.23 10.27 1.37
N THR A 137 22.53 11.34 1.73
CA THR A 137 21.07 11.34 1.87
C THR A 137 20.37 11.47 0.53
N PRO A 138 20.65 12.46 -0.35
CA PRO A 138 19.91 12.64 -1.59
C PRO A 138 20.01 11.44 -2.54
N THR A 139 21.20 10.84 -2.66
CA THR A 139 21.38 9.70 -3.57
C THR A 139 20.62 8.47 -3.10
N ALA A 140 20.71 8.13 -1.80
CA ALA A 140 19.98 6.98 -1.26
C ALA A 140 18.46 7.19 -1.29
N LEU A 141 18.00 8.42 -0.99
CA LEU A 141 16.59 8.79 -1.08
C LEU A 141 16.08 8.63 -2.53
N LEU A 142 16.77 9.21 -3.51
CA LEU A 142 16.39 9.14 -4.92
C LEU A 142 16.30 7.69 -5.41
N VAL A 143 17.30 6.85 -5.07
CA VAL A 143 17.30 5.44 -5.49
C VAL A 143 16.22 4.65 -4.75
N GLY A 144 16.02 4.90 -3.44
CA GLY A 144 15.03 4.22 -2.63
C GLY A 144 13.61 4.55 -3.05
N THR A 145 13.27 5.85 -3.15
CA THR A 145 11.92 6.29 -3.58
C THR A 145 11.66 5.93 -5.05
N GLY A 146 12.67 6.05 -5.92
CA GLY A 146 12.55 5.61 -7.31
C GLY A 146 12.31 4.09 -7.44
N ARG A 147 12.95 3.28 -6.58
CA ARG A 147 12.65 1.83 -6.51
C ARG A 147 11.27 1.58 -5.94
N GLY A 148 10.85 2.35 -4.91
CA GLY A 148 9.48 2.31 -4.38
C GLY A 148 8.44 2.56 -5.46
N ALA A 149 8.60 3.64 -6.24
CA ALA A 149 7.70 3.98 -7.32
C ALA A 149 7.58 2.87 -8.38
N GLN A 150 8.70 2.21 -8.73
CA GLN A 150 8.70 1.03 -9.63
C GLN A 150 7.92 -0.16 -9.05
N LEU A 151 7.82 -0.26 -7.74
CA LEU A 151 7.05 -1.30 -7.03
C LEU A 151 5.63 -0.85 -6.67
N GLY A 152 5.20 0.32 -7.19
CA GLY A 152 3.90 0.89 -6.85
C GLY A 152 3.79 1.44 -5.43
N ILE A 153 4.91 1.85 -4.83
CA ILE A 153 4.98 2.43 -3.48
C ILE A 153 5.43 3.89 -3.60
N LEU A 154 4.53 4.82 -3.33
CA LEU A 154 4.77 6.26 -3.43
C LEU A 154 5.01 6.83 -2.03
N ILE A 155 6.24 7.27 -1.74
CA ILE A 155 6.66 7.81 -0.45
C ILE A 155 6.71 9.34 -0.56
N ARG A 156 5.96 10.04 0.30
CA ARG A 156 5.77 11.50 0.19
C ARG A 156 6.97 12.33 0.62
N GLY A 157 7.90 11.78 1.36
CA GLY A 157 9.06 12.56 1.81
C GLY A 157 10.09 11.77 2.61
N PRO A 158 11.27 12.39 2.86
CA PRO A 158 12.32 11.72 3.61
C PRO A 158 11.99 11.56 5.10
N GLN A 159 11.07 12.37 5.65
CA GLN A 159 10.55 12.24 7.01
C GLN A 159 9.89 10.88 7.22
N VAL A 160 9.10 10.43 6.25
CA VAL A 160 8.39 9.14 6.24
C VAL A 160 9.32 7.95 6.48
N LEU A 161 10.57 8.03 5.97
CA LEU A 161 11.57 6.97 6.20
C LEU A 161 11.97 6.86 7.68
N GLU A 162 12.03 7.99 8.39
CA GLU A 162 12.37 8.02 9.82
C GLU A 162 11.18 7.56 10.66
N ASP A 163 9.99 8.02 10.34
CA ASP A 163 8.76 7.66 11.05
C ASP A 163 8.50 6.15 10.90
N THR A 164 8.70 5.59 9.69
CA THR A 164 8.59 4.15 9.41
C THR A 164 9.51 3.28 10.30
N ARG A 165 10.66 3.82 10.74
CA ARG A 165 11.56 3.09 11.65
C ARG A 165 11.01 2.99 13.06
N ARG A 166 10.24 3.99 13.49
CA ARG A 166 9.81 4.17 14.89
C ARG A 166 8.50 3.48 15.20
N ILE A 167 7.71 3.11 14.19
CA ILE A 167 6.40 2.47 14.40
C ILE A 167 6.51 1.20 15.22
N THR A 168 5.59 1.07 16.18
CA THR A 168 5.43 -0.08 17.07
C THR A 168 4.13 -0.82 16.80
N THR A 169 3.10 -0.09 16.38
CA THR A 169 1.75 -0.60 16.14
C THR A 169 1.31 -0.26 14.73
N ILE A 170 0.65 -1.22 14.08
CA ILE A 170 0.01 -1.02 12.78
C ILE A 170 -1.49 -1.26 12.93
N VAL A 171 -2.26 -0.20 12.76
CA VAL A 171 -3.72 -0.21 12.75
C VAL A 171 -4.18 -0.42 11.33
N LEU A 172 -5.03 -1.40 11.12
CA LEU A 172 -5.51 -1.84 9.81
C LEU A 172 -7.02 -1.67 9.76
N ASP A 173 -7.52 -0.89 8.82
CA ASP A 173 -8.95 -0.94 8.52
C ASP A 173 -9.34 -2.32 8.01
N LYS A 174 -10.58 -2.75 8.25
CA LYS A 174 -11.06 -4.04 7.76
C LYS A 174 -11.39 -3.98 6.28
N THR A 175 -12.36 -3.14 5.91
CA THR A 175 -13.00 -3.14 4.59
C THR A 175 -12.09 -2.50 3.54
N GLY A 176 -11.85 -3.19 2.42
CA GLY A 176 -10.98 -2.68 1.36
C GLY A 176 -9.48 -2.68 1.71
N THR A 177 -9.10 -3.06 2.95
CA THR A 177 -7.71 -3.13 3.41
C THR A 177 -7.32 -4.57 3.75
N VAL A 178 -7.83 -5.13 4.86
CA VAL A 178 -7.62 -6.54 5.23
C VAL A 178 -8.50 -7.46 4.38
N THR A 179 -9.70 -6.99 4.04
CA THR A 179 -10.64 -7.67 3.15
C THR A 179 -10.65 -7.03 1.76
N SER A 180 -11.28 -7.71 0.80
CA SER A 180 -11.37 -7.19 -0.57
C SER A 180 -12.25 -5.96 -0.73
N GLY A 181 -13.14 -5.68 0.25
CA GLY A 181 -14.19 -4.68 0.15
C GLY A 181 -15.33 -5.09 -0.79
N ALA A 182 -15.23 -6.27 -1.38
CA ALA A 182 -16.22 -6.85 -2.26
C ALA A 182 -16.86 -8.08 -1.60
N MET A 183 -18.19 -8.15 -1.67
CA MET A 183 -18.91 -9.34 -1.23
C MET A 183 -18.58 -10.52 -2.14
N THR A 184 -18.40 -11.70 -1.56
CA THR A 184 -18.17 -12.96 -2.28
C THR A 184 -19.09 -14.04 -1.73
N VAL A 185 -19.47 -15.02 -2.57
CA VAL A 185 -20.20 -16.22 -2.13
C VAL A 185 -19.22 -17.11 -1.38
N VAL A 186 -19.55 -17.38 -0.09
CA VAL A 186 -18.71 -18.21 0.80
C VAL A 186 -19.21 -19.64 0.82
N ASP A 187 -20.54 -19.83 0.82
CA ASP A 187 -21.16 -21.15 0.91
C ASP A 187 -22.56 -21.16 0.26
N VAL A 188 -22.96 -22.31 -0.25
CA VAL A 188 -24.29 -22.56 -0.82
C VAL A 188 -24.88 -23.85 -0.26
N LEU A 189 -25.84 -23.69 0.62
CA LEU A 189 -26.59 -24.82 1.21
C LEU A 189 -27.87 -25.08 0.42
N ALA A 190 -27.92 -26.20 -0.26
CA ALA A 190 -29.13 -26.66 -0.97
C ALA A 190 -30.11 -27.40 -0.05
N TRP A 191 -31.41 -27.25 -0.29
CA TRP A 191 -32.51 -27.87 0.46
C TRP A 191 -33.72 -28.15 -0.46
N PRO A 192 -34.47 -29.27 -0.29
CA PRO A 192 -34.17 -30.40 0.61
C PRO A 192 -32.97 -31.23 0.17
N GLU A 193 -32.61 -32.25 0.96
CA GLU A 193 -31.51 -33.16 0.64
C GLU A 193 -31.73 -33.78 -0.75
N GLY A 194 -30.70 -33.67 -1.65
CA GLY A 194 -30.81 -34.06 -3.07
C GLY A 194 -30.99 -32.90 -4.05
N GLU A 195 -31.27 -31.68 -3.60
CA GLU A 195 -31.19 -30.47 -4.43
C GLU A 195 -29.73 -30.14 -4.72
N SER A 196 -29.44 -29.53 -5.87
CA SER A 196 -28.09 -29.19 -6.27
C SER A 196 -27.71 -27.77 -5.80
N SER A 197 -26.61 -27.61 -5.06
CA SER A 197 -26.08 -26.29 -4.73
C SER A 197 -25.71 -25.47 -5.96
N ALA A 198 -25.29 -26.14 -7.04
CA ALA A 198 -25.03 -25.49 -8.32
C ALA A 198 -26.31 -24.91 -8.95
N ASP A 199 -27.45 -25.64 -8.89
CA ASP A 199 -28.71 -25.14 -9.40
C ASP A 199 -29.27 -24.00 -8.56
N VAL A 200 -29.12 -24.04 -7.23
CA VAL A 200 -29.49 -22.97 -6.33
C VAL A 200 -28.69 -21.69 -6.68
N LEU A 201 -27.39 -21.83 -6.86
CA LEU A 201 -26.52 -20.67 -7.21
C LEU A 201 -26.83 -20.16 -8.63
N ALA A 202 -27.01 -21.06 -9.61
CA ALA A 202 -27.29 -20.69 -11.00
C ALA A 202 -28.61 -19.91 -11.14
N ASN A 203 -29.70 -20.40 -10.50
CA ASN A 203 -30.99 -19.70 -10.52
C ASN A 203 -30.93 -18.35 -9.81
N ALA A 204 -30.22 -18.26 -8.65
CA ALA A 204 -30.03 -17.03 -7.97
C ALA A 204 -29.18 -16.04 -8.78
N ALA A 205 -28.12 -16.49 -9.43
CA ALA A 205 -27.25 -15.68 -10.26
C ALA A 205 -28.00 -15.03 -11.44
N ILE A 206 -28.91 -15.78 -12.09
CA ILE A 206 -29.76 -15.21 -13.16
C ILE A 206 -30.65 -14.08 -12.59
N VAL A 207 -31.33 -14.31 -11.45
CA VAL A 207 -32.16 -13.26 -10.84
C VAL A 207 -31.34 -12.04 -10.49
N GLU A 208 -30.20 -12.23 -9.81
CA GLU A 208 -29.37 -11.13 -9.29
C GLU A 208 -28.57 -10.41 -10.38
N SER A 209 -28.46 -10.97 -11.59
CA SER A 209 -27.85 -10.26 -12.74
C SER A 209 -28.61 -9.00 -13.14
N GLY A 210 -29.88 -8.86 -12.72
CA GLY A 210 -30.67 -7.66 -12.90
C GLY A 210 -30.44 -6.57 -11.83
N SER A 211 -29.57 -6.79 -10.86
CA SER A 211 -29.38 -5.89 -9.72
C SER A 211 -27.93 -5.44 -9.58
N GLU A 212 -27.74 -4.15 -9.28
CA GLU A 212 -26.42 -3.54 -9.01
C GLU A 212 -26.02 -3.60 -7.52
N HIS A 213 -26.82 -4.24 -6.67
CA HIS A 213 -26.51 -4.38 -5.25
C HIS A 213 -25.24 -5.20 -5.03
N PRO A 214 -24.34 -4.87 -4.08
CA PRO A 214 -23.08 -5.61 -3.84
C PRO A 214 -23.28 -7.12 -3.65
N ILE A 215 -24.31 -7.52 -2.91
CA ILE A 215 -24.67 -8.94 -2.71
C ILE A 215 -25.09 -9.57 -4.05
N ALA A 216 -25.87 -8.86 -4.85
CA ALA A 216 -26.33 -9.31 -6.15
C ALA A 216 -25.15 -9.55 -7.09
N ARG A 217 -24.21 -8.61 -7.17
CA ARG A 217 -22.97 -8.76 -7.97
C ARG A 217 -22.16 -9.98 -7.57
N ALA A 218 -22.06 -10.26 -6.25
CA ALA A 218 -21.36 -11.43 -5.75
C ALA A 218 -22.00 -12.74 -6.24
N ILE A 219 -23.35 -12.80 -6.23
CA ILE A 219 -24.11 -13.98 -6.64
C ILE A 219 -24.13 -14.09 -8.17
N ALA A 220 -24.28 -12.97 -8.87
CA ALA A 220 -24.38 -12.91 -10.33
C ALA A 220 -23.07 -13.25 -11.06
N ALA A 221 -21.93 -13.27 -10.38
CA ALA A 221 -20.63 -13.61 -10.98
C ALA A 221 -20.65 -14.99 -11.70
N GLY A 222 -21.60 -15.89 -11.36
CA GLY A 222 -21.82 -17.19 -12.02
C GLY A 222 -22.88 -17.19 -13.10
N ALA A 223 -23.55 -16.07 -13.43
CA ALA A 223 -24.75 -16.06 -14.29
C ALA A 223 -24.50 -16.29 -15.81
N GLY A 224 -23.25 -16.28 -16.26
CA GLY A 224 -22.93 -16.52 -17.69
C GLY A 224 -23.56 -15.51 -18.68
N GLY A 225 -23.99 -14.33 -18.25
CA GLY A 225 -24.58 -13.31 -19.10
C GLY A 225 -26.04 -13.52 -19.49
N VAL A 226 -26.75 -14.35 -18.76
CA VAL A 226 -28.20 -14.60 -18.96
C VAL A 226 -28.99 -13.46 -18.30
N GLU A 227 -29.80 -12.74 -19.10
CA GLU A 227 -30.67 -11.66 -18.55
C GLU A 227 -31.95 -12.27 -17.95
N PRO A 228 -32.38 -11.81 -16.74
CA PRO A 228 -33.60 -12.27 -16.10
C PRO A 228 -34.84 -11.72 -16.81
N ALA A 229 -35.81 -12.56 -17.04
CA ALA A 229 -37.13 -12.13 -17.55
C ALA A 229 -38.05 -11.69 -16.40
N GLU A 230 -38.87 -10.66 -16.61
CA GLU A 230 -39.81 -10.14 -15.61
C GLU A 230 -39.13 -9.79 -14.25
N PHE A 231 -37.95 -9.18 -14.31
CA PHE A 231 -37.20 -8.82 -13.10
C PHE A 231 -37.95 -7.79 -12.27
N HIS A 232 -38.00 -8.04 -10.97
CA HIS A 232 -38.62 -7.15 -10.01
C HIS A 232 -37.80 -7.14 -8.69
N SER A 233 -37.33 -5.99 -8.26
CA SER A 233 -36.61 -5.84 -6.99
C SER A 233 -37.49 -5.16 -5.94
N GLU A 234 -37.42 -5.64 -4.71
CA GLU A 234 -38.08 -5.04 -3.55
C GLU A 234 -37.03 -4.53 -2.56
N ARG A 235 -36.99 -3.23 -2.41
CA ARG A 235 -35.95 -2.54 -1.63
C ARG A 235 -35.82 -3.09 -0.20
N GLY A 236 -34.61 -3.55 0.16
CA GLY A 236 -34.28 -4.07 1.49
C GLY A 236 -34.83 -5.47 1.77
N ARG A 237 -35.46 -6.14 0.78
CA ARG A 237 -36.00 -7.50 0.92
C ARG A 237 -35.36 -8.50 -0.02
N GLY A 238 -35.33 -8.24 -1.33
CA GLY A 238 -34.76 -9.14 -2.32
C GLY A 238 -35.20 -8.82 -3.74
N ALA A 239 -35.00 -9.76 -4.64
CA ALA A 239 -35.40 -9.69 -6.03
C ALA A 239 -36.10 -11.00 -6.49
N ARG A 240 -36.89 -10.90 -7.53
CA ARG A 240 -37.53 -12.03 -8.20
C ARG A 240 -37.53 -11.88 -9.70
N ALA A 241 -37.48 -12.98 -10.41
CA ALA A 241 -37.57 -13.01 -11.86
C ALA A 241 -38.10 -14.37 -12.37
N MET A 242 -38.42 -14.43 -13.65
CA MET A 242 -38.72 -15.70 -14.32
C MET A 242 -37.42 -16.31 -14.82
N VAL A 243 -37.11 -17.52 -14.33
CA VAL A 243 -35.95 -18.31 -14.71
C VAL A 243 -36.41 -19.71 -15.10
N ASN A 244 -36.13 -20.19 -16.31
CA ASN A 244 -36.49 -21.52 -16.79
C ASN A 244 -37.99 -21.87 -16.64
N GLY A 245 -38.87 -20.87 -16.79
CA GLY A 245 -40.32 -21.04 -16.65
C GLY A 245 -40.84 -21.03 -15.20
N HIS A 246 -40.00 -20.83 -14.21
CA HIS A 246 -40.37 -20.71 -12.80
C HIS A 246 -40.10 -19.32 -12.28
N ARG A 247 -40.96 -18.81 -11.38
CA ARG A 247 -40.67 -17.59 -10.62
C ARG A 247 -39.69 -17.96 -9.53
N VAL A 248 -38.49 -17.37 -9.61
CA VAL A 248 -37.43 -17.53 -8.62
C VAL A 248 -37.36 -16.25 -7.77
N ALA A 249 -37.31 -16.39 -6.44
CA ALA A 249 -37.12 -15.32 -5.47
C ALA A 249 -35.78 -15.47 -4.75
N VAL A 250 -35.06 -14.39 -4.59
CA VAL A 250 -33.75 -14.31 -3.93
C VAL A 250 -33.74 -13.14 -2.96
N GLY A 251 -33.42 -13.34 -1.68
CA GLY A 251 -33.44 -12.25 -0.71
C GLY A 251 -33.47 -12.71 0.75
N ARG A 252 -34.03 -11.89 1.61
CA ARG A 252 -34.16 -12.22 3.05
C ARG A 252 -34.94 -13.50 3.24
N PRO A 253 -34.49 -14.41 4.11
CA PRO A 253 -35.13 -15.73 4.30
C PRO A 253 -36.64 -15.68 4.53
N ASP A 254 -37.10 -14.79 5.40
CA ASP A 254 -38.53 -14.66 5.71
C ASP A 254 -39.36 -14.14 4.52
N TRP A 255 -38.78 -13.18 3.77
CA TRP A 255 -39.43 -12.64 2.57
C TRP A 255 -39.50 -13.68 1.45
N VAL A 256 -38.42 -14.43 1.20
CA VAL A 256 -38.43 -15.48 0.19
C VAL A 256 -39.43 -16.58 0.52
N ALA A 257 -39.51 -17.01 1.79
CA ALA A 257 -40.50 -18.00 2.23
C ALA A 257 -41.90 -17.50 1.92
N ALA A 258 -42.27 -16.27 2.26
CA ALA A 258 -43.60 -15.69 1.93
C ALA A 258 -43.83 -15.57 0.42
N GLU A 259 -42.82 -15.15 -0.37
CA GLU A 259 -42.93 -14.94 -1.81
C GLU A 259 -43.16 -16.22 -2.57
N VAL A 260 -42.59 -17.36 -2.12
CA VAL A 260 -42.82 -18.68 -2.73
C VAL A 260 -44.05 -19.41 -2.17
N GLY A 261 -44.74 -18.82 -1.20
CA GLY A 261 -45.93 -19.41 -0.60
C GLY A 261 -45.64 -20.51 0.43
N ALA A 262 -44.43 -20.51 1.00
CA ALA A 262 -44.09 -21.36 2.13
C ALA A 262 -44.50 -20.66 3.43
N ASP A 263 -45.21 -21.34 4.33
CA ASP A 263 -45.67 -20.73 5.59
C ASP A 263 -44.51 -20.28 6.49
N VAL A 264 -43.40 -21.02 6.50
CA VAL A 264 -42.24 -20.75 7.36
C VAL A 264 -40.99 -21.33 6.72
N LEU A 265 -39.84 -20.69 6.95
CA LEU A 265 -38.52 -21.24 6.62
C LEU A 265 -38.30 -22.57 7.37
N PRO A 266 -37.89 -23.68 6.69
CA PRO A 266 -37.53 -24.92 7.33
C PRO A 266 -36.62 -24.76 8.51
N LYS A 267 -36.85 -25.55 9.59
CA LYS A 267 -36.09 -25.39 10.86
C LYS A 267 -34.59 -25.55 10.65
N GLU A 268 -34.19 -26.45 9.78
CA GLU A 268 -32.79 -26.74 9.42
C GLU A 268 -32.15 -25.54 8.72
N LEU A 269 -32.84 -24.94 7.75
CA LEU A 269 -32.37 -23.73 7.06
C LEU A 269 -32.32 -22.53 8.00
N ARG A 270 -33.29 -22.41 8.94
CA ARG A 270 -33.27 -21.35 9.94
C ARG A 270 -32.06 -21.48 10.86
N GLY A 271 -31.77 -22.69 11.34
CA GLY A 271 -30.58 -22.96 12.17
C GLY A 271 -29.28 -22.61 11.45
N ALA A 272 -29.15 -23.01 10.18
CA ALA A 272 -27.99 -22.66 9.37
C ALA A 272 -27.86 -21.15 9.11
N ALA A 273 -28.99 -20.46 8.88
CA ALA A 273 -29.01 -19.01 8.70
C ALA A 273 -28.59 -18.28 10.00
N ASP A 274 -29.09 -18.72 11.15
CA ASP A 274 -28.75 -18.15 12.45
C ASP A 274 -27.26 -18.37 12.79
N GLU A 275 -26.73 -19.55 12.51
CA GLU A 275 -25.32 -19.88 12.71
C GLU A 275 -24.40 -19.01 11.82
N ALA A 276 -24.74 -18.88 10.53
CA ALA A 276 -23.99 -18.02 9.61
C ALA A 276 -24.06 -16.55 10.05
N ALA A 277 -25.24 -16.06 10.47
CA ALA A 277 -25.43 -14.71 10.96
C ALA A 277 -24.65 -14.46 12.27
N ALA A 278 -24.57 -15.45 13.18
CA ALA A 278 -23.77 -15.38 14.40
C ALA A 278 -22.26 -15.24 14.09
N ARG A 279 -21.80 -15.77 12.97
CA ARG A 279 -20.43 -15.61 12.44
C ARG A 279 -20.23 -14.31 11.67
N GLY A 280 -21.25 -13.46 11.58
CA GLY A 280 -21.20 -12.17 10.90
C GLY A 280 -21.35 -12.23 9.38
N PHE A 281 -21.82 -13.36 8.85
CA PHE A 281 -22.08 -13.52 7.42
C PHE A 281 -23.48 -13.01 7.05
N THR A 282 -23.67 -12.58 5.81
CA THR A 282 -24.98 -12.23 5.28
C THR A 282 -25.57 -13.46 4.59
N VAL A 283 -26.82 -13.81 4.96
CA VAL A 283 -27.52 -14.97 4.41
C VAL A 283 -28.64 -14.51 3.50
N VAL A 284 -28.68 -15.09 2.31
CA VAL A 284 -29.69 -14.88 1.28
C VAL A 284 -30.37 -16.22 1.00
N ALA A 285 -31.68 -16.28 1.09
CA ALA A 285 -32.43 -17.45 0.70
C ALA A 285 -32.77 -17.41 -0.79
N VAL A 286 -32.94 -18.59 -1.37
CA VAL A 286 -33.34 -18.78 -2.75
C VAL A 286 -34.55 -19.73 -2.77
N GLY A 287 -35.61 -19.39 -3.52
CA GLY A 287 -36.82 -20.23 -3.57
C GLY A 287 -37.53 -20.16 -4.90
N TRP A 288 -38.15 -21.28 -5.29
CA TRP A 288 -39.02 -21.44 -6.47
C TRP A 288 -39.95 -22.61 -6.31
N ALA A 289 -40.98 -22.69 -7.16
CA ALA A 289 -41.96 -23.77 -7.20
C ALA A 289 -42.56 -24.12 -5.82
N GLY A 290 -42.95 -23.08 -5.04
CA GLY A 290 -43.64 -23.27 -3.78
C GLY A 290 -42.77 -23.62 -2.58
N ALA A 291 -41.45 -23.59 -2.69
CA ALA A 291 -40.53 -23.96 -1.60
C ALA A 291 -39.22 -23.12 -1.61
N VAL A 292 -38.63 -22.93 -0.41
CA VAL A 292 -37.26 -22.46 -0.28
C VAL A 292 -36.33 -23.60 -0.66
N ARG A 293 -35.39 -23.36 -1.56
CA ARG A 293 -34.50 -24.35 -2.17
C ARG A 293 -33.06 -24.28 -1.64
N GLY A 294 -32.71 -23.24 -0.95
CA GLY A 294 -31.39 -23.13 -0.35
C GLY A 294 -31.09 -21.77 0.24
N LEU A 295 -29.91 -21.71 0.82
CA LEU A 295 -29.29 -20.48 1.35
C LEU A 295 -27.96 -20.23 0.64
N ILE A 296 -27.70 -18.97 0.33
CA ILE A 296 -26.40 -18.50 -0.14
C ILE A 296 -25.82 -17.61 0.96
N THR A 297 -24.66 -17.95 1.45
CA THR A 297 -23.91 -17.15 2.42
C THR A 297 -22.91 -16.27 1.69
N VAL A 298 -22.97 -14.96 1.93
CA VAL A 298 -22.04 -13.99 1.34
C VAL A 298 -21.32 -13.20 2.43
N ALA A 299 -20.07 -12.90 2.19
CA ALA A 299 -19.25 -12.11 3.10
C ALA A 299 -18.20 -11.29 2.33
N ASP A 300 -17.72 -10.23 2.97
CA ASP A 300 -16.48 -9.56 2.56
C ASP A 300 -15.32 -10.37 3.12
N THR A 301 -14.62 -11.09 2.25
CA THR A 301 -13.58 -12.05 2.64
C THR A 301 -12.21 -11.42 2.74
N ALA A 302 -11.37 -11.97 3.63
CA ALA A 302 -9.97 -11.58 3.71
C ALA A 302 -9.28 -11.77 2.35
N ARG A 303 -8.40 -10.83 1.99
CA ARG A 303 -7.57 -10.99 0.79
C ARG A 303 -6.64 -12.19 0.96
N PRO A 304 -6.29 -12.91 -0.10
CA PRO A 304 -5.38 -14.05 -0.03
C PRO A 304 -4.02 -13.70 0.63
N SER A 305 -3.53 -12.49 0.39
CA SER A 305 -2.26 -12.00 0.95
C SER A 305 -2.34 -11.49 2.39
N SER A 306 -3.53 -11.33 2.98
CA SER A 306 -3.68 -10.68 4.29
C SER A 306 -3.03 -11.46 5.43
N ALA A 307 -3.25 -12.77 5.51
CA ALA A 307 -2.62 -13.59 6.55
C ALA A 307 -1.08 -13.52 6.49
N GLN A 308 -0.52 -13.63 5.27
CA GLN A 308 0.92 -13.47 5.06
C GLN A 308 1.40 -12.07 5.47
N SER A 309 0.64 -11.03 5.11
CA SER A 309 0.98 -9.64 5.45
C SER A 309 1.03 -9.40 6.95
N ILE A 310 0.06 -9.94 7.69
CA ILE A 310 0.00 -9.85 9.15
C ILE A 310 1.19 -10.57 9.80
N ALA A 311 1.52 -11.76 9.33
CA ALA A 311 2.72 -12.49 9.79
C ALA A 311 4.00 -11.69 9.53
N GLU A 312 4.12 -11.04 8.36
CA GLU A 312 5.25 -10.19 8.02
C GLU A 312 5.34 -8.93 8.90
N PHE A 313 4.21 -8.24 9.18
CA PHE A 313 4.20 -7.13 10.13
C PHE A 313 4.67 -7.55 11.51
N THR A 314 4.20 -8.69 12.01
CA THR A 314 4.65 -9.25 13.29
C THR A 314 6.14 -9.57 13.27
N ARG A 315 6.66 -10.14 12.18
CA ARG A 315 8.10 -10.41 11.99
C ARG A 315 8.95 -9.13 11.96
N LEU A 316 8.37 -8.04 11.46
CA LEU A 316 9.00 -6.71 11.49
C LEU A 316 8.97 -6.05 12.88
N GLY A 317 8.40 -6.73 13.89
CA GLY A 317 8.28 -6.24 15.27
C GLY A 317 7.11 -5.27 15.47
N LEU A 318 6.10 -5.30 14.62
CA LEU A 318 4.90 -4.49 14.72
C LEU A 318 3.77 -5.28 15.39
N ARG A 319 2.91 -4.60 16.13
CA ARG A 319 1.68 -5.14 16.69
C ARG A 319 0.50 -4.80 15.76
N PRO A 320 -0.08 -5.79 15.02
CA PRO A 320 -1.25 -5.56 14.21
C PRO A 320 -2.50 -5.37 15.07
N VAL A 321 -3.32 -4.37 14.72
CA VAL A 321 -4.61 -4.07 15.36
C VAL A 321 -5.65 -3.92 14.24
N LEU A 322 -6.72 -4.69 14.30
CA LEU A 322 -7.86 -4.55 13.38
C LEU A 322 -8.81 -3.46 13.92
N LEU A 323 -9.13 -2.47 13.09
CA LEU A 323 -10.05 -1.38 13.42
C LEU A 323 -11.23 -1.41 12.45
N THR A 324 -12.46 -1.52 12.95
CA THR A 324 -13.65 -1.64 12.08
C THR A 324 -14.92 -1.11 12.72
N GLY A 325 -15.86 -0.66 11.87
CA GLY A 325 -17.24 -0.34 12.29
C GLY A 325 -18.16 -1.54 12.40
N ASP A 326 -17.72 -2.75 12.03
CA ASP A 326 -18.51 -3.95 12.11
C ASP A 326 -18.74 -4.40 13.56
N ARG A 327 -19.71 -5.31 13.72
CA ARG A 327 -19.96 -5.97 15.01
C ARG A 327 -18.74 -6.80 15.43
N GLN A 328 -18.55 -6.91 16.75
CA GLN A 328 -17.42 -7.62 17.34
C GLN A 328 -17.27 -9.05 16.77
N ALA A 329 -18.36 -9.82 16.66
CA ALA A 329 -18.32 -11.20 16.16
C ALA A 329 -17.79 -11.31 14.71
N THR A 330 -18.18 -10.37 13.84
CA THR A 330 -17.69 -10.31 12.45
C THR A 330 -16.20 -9.96 12.40
N ALA A 331 -15.80 -8.98 13.22
CA ALA A 331 -14.42 -8.55 13.31
C ALA A 331 -13.50 -9.66 13.85
N ASP A 332 -13.95 -10.38 14.89
CA ASP A 332 -13.22 -11.52 15.48
C ASP A 332 -13.04 -12.66 14.48
N THR A 333 -14.06 -12.93 13.64
CA THR A 333 -13.99 -13.95 12.60
C THR A 333 -12.90 -13.61 11.57
N VAL A 334 -12.87 -12.39 11.07
CA VAL A 334 -11.85 -11.94 10.11
C VAL A 334 -10.47 -11.91 10.77
N ALA A 335 -10.37 -11.38 11.98
CA ALA A 335 -9.11 -11.32 12.72
C ALA A 335 -8.50 -12.70 12.93
N ALA A 336 -9.31 -13.69 13.31
CA ALA A 336 -8.87 -15.09 13.49
C ALA A 336 -8.36 -15.71 12.17
N GLN A 337 -9.01 -15.42 11.03
CA GLN A 337 -8.59 -15.92 9.71
C GLN A 337 -7.21 -15.40 9.30
N VAL A 338 -6.89 -14.15 9.65
CA VAL A 338 -5.62 -13.52 9.24
C VAL A 338 -4.56 -13.50 10.35
N GLY A 339 -4.87 -13.99 11.56
CA GLY A 339 -3.94 -14.08 12.68
C GLY A 339 -3.75 -12.77 13.47
N ILE A 340 -4.74 -11.87 13.46
CA ILE A 340 -4.75 -10.65 14.30
C ILE A 340 -5.36 -11.00 15.65
N THR A 341 -4.70 -10.62 16.76
CA THR A 341 -5.17 -10.86 18.12
C THR A 341 -5.79 -9.65 18.80
N SER A 342 -5.53 -8.45 18.27
CA SER A 342 -6.06 -7.19 18.83
C SER A 342 -7.11 -6.62 17.89
N VAL A 343 -8.37 -6.53 18.37
CA VAL A 343 -9.53 -6.08 17.59
C VAL A 343 -10.20 -4.93 18.31
N ILE A 344 -10.51 -3.86 17.58
CA ILE A 344 -11.32 -2.72 18.02
C ILE A 344 -12.48 -2.61 17.03
N ALA A 345 -13.64 -3.09 17.46
CA ALA A 345 -14.86 -3.17 16.65
C ALA A 345 -15.89 -2.09 17.04
N GLU A 346 -16.97 -1.98 16.26
CA GLU A 346 -18.11 -1.08 16.51
C GLU A 346 -17.71 0.42 16.56
N VAL A 347 -16.67 0.80 15.80
CA VAL A 347 -16.12 2.15 15.76
C VAL A 347 -16.76 2.95 14.63
N TYR A 348 -17.36 4.09 14.95
CA TYR A 348 -17.87 5.02 13.93
C TYR A 348 -16.70 5.63 13.13
N PRO A 349 -16.93 6.01 11.85
CA PRO A 349 -15.89 6.61 11.01
C PRO A 349 -15.21 7.83 11.65
N GLU A 350 -15.98 8.71 12.30
CA GLU A 350 -15.48 9.90 13.00
C GLU A 350 -14.60 9.57 14.22
N ASP A 351 -14.76 8.40 14.83
CA ASP A 351 -14.00 7.97 15.99
C ASP A 351 -12.67 7.30 15.67
N LYS A 352 -12.44 6.88 14.43
CA LYS A 352 -11.19 6.20 14.05
C LYS A 352 -9.95 7.04 14.36
N ALA A 353 -10.00 8.35 14.08
CA ALA A 353 -8.90 9.26 14.40
C ALA A 353 -8.67 9.40 15.91
N ARG A 354 -9.74 9.39 16.71
CA ARG A 354 -9.65 9.40 18.19
C ARG A 354 -8.95 8.14 18.72
N ILE A 355 -9.31 6.96 18.19
CA ILE A 355 -8.67 5.69 18.59
C ILE A 355 -7.17 5.70 18.28
N VAL A 356 -6.78 6.19 17.10
CA VAL A 356 -5.35 6.38 16.74
C VAL A 356 -4.67 7.29 17.77
N GLY A 357 -5.29 8.44 18.12
CA GLY A 357 -4.76 9.35 19.13
C GLY A 357 -4.67 8.74 20.54
N GLU A 358 -5.60 7.88 20.93
CA GLU A 358 -5.55 7.16 22.21
C GLU A 358 -4.38 6.17 22.27
N LEU A 359 -4.12 5.44 21.19
CA LEU A 359 -2.95 4.56 21.08
C LEU A 359 -1.64 5.35 21.16
N GLN A 360 -1.57 6.51 20.50
CA GLN A 360 -0.41 7.42 20.57
C GLN A 360 -0.22 7.98 21.98
N ALA A 361 -1.32 8.37 22.66
CA ALA A 361 -1.29 8.83 24.06
C ALA A 361 -0.83 7.73 25.02
N ALA A 362 -1.06 6.46 24.71
CA ALA A 362 -0.54 5.31 25.46
C ALA A 362 0.96 5.04 25.19
N GLY A 363 1.63 5.84 24.34
CA GLY A 363 3.05 5.72 24.05
C GLY A 363 3.39 4.86 22.83
N GLU A 364 2.38 4.42 22.07
CA GLU A 364 2.58 3.70 20.82
C GLU A 364 2.96 4.68 19.68
N VAL A 365 3.79 4.23 18.77
CA VAL A 365 4.01 4.92 17.48
C VAL A 365 3.20 4.20 16.42
N VAL A 366 2.17 4.87 15.94
CA VAL A 366 1.07 4.24 15.19
C VAL A 366 1.21 4.46 13.70
N ALA A 367 1.24 3.35 12.93
CA ALA A 367 0.94 3.38 11.51
C ALA A 367 -0.54 3.05 11.30
N MET A 368 -1.23 3.81 10.42
CA MET A 368 -2.61 3.52 9.98
C MET A 368 -2.61 3.12 8.52
N VAL A 369 -3.30 2.03 8.20
CA VAL A 369 -3.52 1.57 6.81
C VAL A 369 -5.02 1.57 6.53
N GLY A 370 -5.44 2.21 5.46
CA GLY A 370 -6.85 2.32 5.08
C GLY A 370 -7.01 2.69 3.60
N ASP A 371 -8.24 2.57 3.08
CA ASP A 371 -8.57 2.81 1.68
C ASP A 371 -9.62 3.91 1.47
N GLY A 372 -10.42 4.23 2.49
CA GLY A 372 -11.63 5.04 2.39
C GLY A 372 -11.48 6.51 2.74
N VAL A 373 -12.51 7.28 2.36
CA VAL A 373 -12.71 8.67 2.83
C VAL A 373 -12.83 8.69 4.36
N ASN A 374 -13.43 7.64 4.93
CA ASN A 374 -13.67 7.49 6.37
C ASN A 374 -12.36 7.35 7.17
N ASP A 375 -11.28 6.98 6.52
CA ASP A 375 -9.96 6.78 7.14
C ASP A 375 -9.06 7.99 7.02
N ALA A 376 -9.41 8.98 6.18
CA ALA A 376 -8.53 10.11 5.86
C ALA A 376 -8.07 10.87 7.11
N ALA A 377 -8.97 11.10 8.07
CA ALA A 377 -8.62 11.75 9.34
C ALA A 377 -7.69 10.89 10.21
N ALA A 378 -7.90 9.56 10.25
CA ALA A 378 -7.06 8.63 10.98
C ALA A 378 -5.68 8.45 10.31
N LEU A 379 -5.64 8.40 8.97
CA LEU A 379 -4.41 8.37 8.18
C LEU A 379 -3.56 9.63 8.42
N ALA A 380 -4.18 10.82 8.37
CA ALA A 380 -3.49 12.08 8.61
C ALA A 380 -3.06 12.27 10.08
N GLY A 381 -3.79 11.69 11.03
CA GLY A 381 -3.50 11.78 12.47
C GLY A 381 -2.50 10.75 12.98
N ALA A 382 -2.24 9.68 12.24
CA ALA A 382 -1.26 8.66 12.59
C ALA A 382 0.19 9.18 12.45
N ASP A 383 1.15 8.53 13.13
CA ASP A 383 2.59 8.82 12.93
C ASP A 383 3.06 8.39 11.52
N LEU A 384 2.34 7.47 10.90
CA LEU A 384 2.55 7.04 9.52
C LEU A 384 1.21 6.64 8.89
N GLY A 385 0.73 7.40 7.92
CA GLY A 385 -0.46 7.07 7.12
C GLY A 385 -0.09 6.31 5.85
N ILE A 386 -0.74 5.17 5.58
CA ILE A 386 -0.55 4.36 4.37
C ILE A 386 -1.91 4.17 3.70
N ALA A 387 -2.10 4.71 2.51
CA ALA A 387 -3.31 4.51 1.72
C ALA A 387 -3.16 3.33 0.75
N MET A 388 -4.20 2.47 0.69
CA MET A 388 -4.29 1.34 -0.24
C MET A 388 -4.52 1.80 -1.68
N GLY A 389 -4.11 0.98 -2.66
CA GLY A 389 -4.16 1.30 -4.09
C GLY A 389 -5.57 1.44 -4.67
N GLY A 390 -6.54 0.68 -4.14
CA GLY A 390 -7.97 0.83 -4.46
C GLY A 390 -8.66 2.00 -3.76
N GLY A 391 -7.94 2.71 -2.90
CA GLY A 391 -8.47 3.74 -2.04
C GLY A 391 -8.86 5.04 -2.76
N THR A 392 -9.57 5.88 -2.03
CA THR A 392 -10.05 7.16 -2.53
C THR A 392 -8.93 8.19 -2.66
N ALA A 393 -9.14 9.21 -3.51
CA ALA A 393 -8.20 10.32 -3.63
C ALA A 393 -7.96 11.05 -2.29
N ALA A 394 -8.98 11.13 -1.43
CA ALA A 394 -8.87 11.74 -0.10
C ALA A 394 -7.94 10.94 0.83
N ALA A 395 -8.04 9.61 0.84
CA ALA A 395 -7.13 8.75 1.60
C ALA A 395 -5.68 8.87 1.09
N ALA A 396 -5.52 8.86 -0.25
CA ALA A 396 -4.21 9.06 -0.86
C ALA A 396 -3.60 10.43 -0.51
N GLU A 397 -4.40 11.51 -0.47
CA GLU A 397 -3.92 12.85 -0.13
C GLU A 397 -3.57 12.99 1.36
N ALA A 398 -4.28 12.29 2.23
CA ALA A 398 -4.07 12.29 3.68
C ALA A 398 -2.89 11.41 4.13
N SER A 399 -2.37 10.53 3.28
CA SER A 399 -1.36 9.53 3.64
C SER A 399 0.08 10.00 3.37
N ASP A 400 1.04 9.44 4.09
CA ASP A 400 2.49 9.60 3.90
C ASP A 400 3.02 8.65 2.82
N ILE A 401 2.41 7.48 2.72
CA ILE A 401 2.70 6.46 1.70
C ILE A 401 1.41 6.13 0.98
N THR A 402 1.43 6.20 -0.34
CA THR A 402 0.32 5.74 -1.19
C THR A 402 0.77 4.50 -1.95
N LEU A 403 0.01 3.43 -1.83
CA LEU A 403 0.21 2.22 -2.61
C LEU A 403 -0.54 2.35 -3.93
N VAL A 404 0.04 1.88 -5.02
CA VAL A 404 -0.64 1.80 -6.33
C VAL A 404 -1.33 0.44 -6.47
N ARG A 405 -0.69 -0.60 -5.93
CA ARG A 405 -1.27 -1.96 -5.88
C ARG A 405 -2.27 -2.06 -4.74
N ASP A 406 -3.38 -2.72 -5.03
CA ASP A 406 -4.41 -3.02 -4.04
C ASP A 406 -4.10 -4.34 -3.31
N ASP A 407 -2.94 -4.38 -2.66
CA ASP A 407 -2.40 -5.55 -1.96
C ASP A 407 -1.70 -5.12 -0.66
N LEU A 408 -2.08 -5.75 0.44
CA LEU A 408 -1.54 -5.44 1.77
C LEU A 408 -0.04 -5.80 1.89
N LEU A 409 0.48 -6.75 1.09
CA LEU A 409 1.92 -7.00 1.00
C LEU A 409 2.70 -5.79 0.50
N ALA A 410 2.08 -4.90 -0.27
CA ALA A 410 2.72 -3.66 -0.69
C ALA A 410 3.00 -2.73 0.51
N ALA A 411 2.14 -2.73 1.56
CA ALA A 411 2.41 -2.00 2.80
C ALA A 411 3.59 -2.59 3.57
N VAL A 412 3.71 -3.92 3.61
CA VAL A 412 4.89 -4.61 4.17
C VAL A 412 6.16 -4.16 3.45
N ASP A 413 6.14 -4.19 2.12
CA ASP A 413 7.29 -3.81 1.29
C ASP A 413 7.63 -2.32 1.43
N ALA A 414 6.65 -1.45 1.60
CA ALA A 414 6.84 -0.03 1.87
C ALA A 414 7.63 0.18 3.17
N ILE A 415 7.26 -0.51 4.24
CA ILE A 415 7.96 -0.45 5.52
C ILE A 415 9.38 -1.02 5.39
N ARG A 416 9.56 -2.17 4.75
CA ARG A 416 10.87 -2.80 4.53
C ARG A 416 11.80 -1.92 3.70
N LEU A 417 11.31 -1.37 2.60
CA LEU A 417 12.08 -0.50 1.71
C LEU A 417 12.47 0.81 2.42
N SER A 418 11.55 1.42 3.16
CA SER A 418 11.79 2.64 3.92
C SER A 418 12.88 2.43 4.97
N ARG A 419 12.77 1.36 5.80
CA ARG A 419 13.77 0.98 6.80
C ARG A 419 15.13 0.70 6.17
N ARG A 420 15.16 0.00 5.02
CA ARG A 420 16.40 -0.29 4.30
C ARG A 420 17.03 0.97 3.71
N THR A 421 16.23 1.88 3.15
CA THR A 421 16.71 3.15 2.61
C THR A 421 17.33 4.00 3.70
N LEU A 422 16.67 4.13 4.84
CA LEU A 422 17.20 4.82 6.01
C LEU A 422 18.52 4.18 6.52
N GLY A 423 18.58 2.85 6.56
CA GLY A 423 19.81 2.14 6.94
C GLY A 423 20.98 2.41 6.00
N VAL A 424 20.72 2.53 4.69
CA VAL A 424 21.75 2.92 3.71
C VAL A 424 22.18 4.37 3.93
N ILE A 425 21.24 5.29 4.18
CA ILE A 425 21.57 6.70 4.52
C ILE A 425 22.49 6.75 5.75
N GLN A 426 22.10 6.08 6.84
CA GLN A 426 22.89 6.04 8.08
C GLN A 426 24.29 5.44 7.87
N GLY A 427 24.38 4.34 7.11
CA GLY A 427 25.65 3.73 6.76
C GLY A 427 26.53 4.66 5.93
N ASN A 428 25.95 5.36 4.94
CA ASN A 428 26.67 6.34 4.12
C ASN A 428 27.20 7.50 4.97
N LEU A 429 26.37 8.04 5.89
CA LEU A 429 26.77 9.10 6.80
C LEU A 429 27.90 8.65 7.73
N PHE A 430 27.78 7.46 8.31
CA PHE A 430 28.82 6.89 9.18
C PHE A 430 30.15 6.80 8.45
N TRP A 431 30.19 6.18 7.27
CA TRP A 431 31.43 6.03 6.51
C TRP A 431 31.98 7.37 6.02
N ALA A 432 31.11 8.33 5.61
CA ALA A 432 31.52 9.66 5.18
C ALA A 432 32.23 10.45 6.29
N PHE A 433 31.92 10.19 7.58
CA PHE A 433 32.62 10.79 8.71
C PHE A 433 33.82 9.98 9.19
N ALA A 434 33.65 8.65 9.29
CA ALA A 434 34.65 7.76 9.89
C ALA A 434 36.00 7.84 9.19
N TYR A 435 36.02 7.89 7.85
CA TYR A 435 37.27 7.98 7.12
C TYR A 435 37.94 9.34 7.31
N ASN A 436 37.18 10.45 7.38
CA ASN A 436 37.76 11.78 7.65
C ASN A 436 38.44 11.84 9.02
N VAL A 437 37.72 11.36 10.07
CA VAL A 437 38.27 11.31 11.44
C VAL A 437 39.54 10.43 11.50
N ALA A 438 39.57 9.31 10.77
CA ALA A 438 40.75 8.43 10.76
C ALA A 438 41.93 9.02 9.96
N MET A 439 41.67 9.75 8.89
CA MET A 439 42.71 10.22 7.98
C MET A 439 43.27 11.60 8.37
N ILE A 440 42.55 12.44 9.13
CA ILE A 440 43.02 13.75 9.59
C ILE A 440 44.34 13.64 10.41
N PRO A 441 44.47 12.73 11.40
CA PRO A 441 45.74 12.56 12.12
C PRO A 441 46.91 12.18 11.22
N LEU A 442 46.66 11.27 10.23
CA LEU A 442 47.67 10.85 9.27
C LEU A 442 48.15 12.00 8.37
N ALA A 443 47.22 12.87 7.97
CA ALA A 443 47.54 14.09 7.24
C ALA A 443 48.33 15.07 8.10
N ALA A 444 47.94 15.24 9.36
CA ALA A 444 48.59 16.18 10.28
C ALA A 444 50.06 15.79 10.61
N VAL A 445 50.35 14.48 10.67
CA VAL A 445 51.74 14.02 10.85
C VAL A 445 52.52 13.87 9.52
N GLY A 446 51.95 14.33 8.38
CA GLY A 446 52.65 14.40 7.11
C GLY A 446 52.72 13.04 6.35
N LEU A 447 51.98 12.03 6.79
CA LEU A 447 51.94 10.73 6.10
C LEU A 447 51.02 10.73 4.86
N LEU A 448 50.19 11.74 4.68
CA LEU A 448 49.32 11.94 3.54
C LEU A 448 49.67 13.20 2.77
N ASN A 449 49.91 13.07 1.49
CA ASN A 449 50.02 14.23 0.60
C ASN A 449 48.61 14.62 0.04
N PRO A 450 48.47 15.84 -0.48
CA PRO A 450 47.22 16.35 -1.03
C PRO A 450 46.60 15.47 -2.15
N LEU A 451 47.42 14.80 -2.96
CA LEU A 451 46.99 13.92 -4.03
C LEU A 451 46.29 12.65 -3.46
N LEU A 452 46.91 12.02 -2.46
CA LEU A 452 46.33 10.85 -1.78
C LEU A 452 45.07 11.23 -1.00
N ALA A 453 45.06 12.39 -0.36
CA ALA A 453 43.89 12.94 0.32
C ALA A 453 42.72 13.14 -0.67
N GLY A 454 42.97 13.73 -1.84
CA GLY A 454 41.97 13.89 -2.91
C GLY A 454 41.47 12.57 -3.48
N ALA A 455 42.37 11.60 -3.67
CA ALA A 455 42.00 10.25 -4.15
C ALA A 455 41.09 9.52 -3.13
N ALA A 456 41.41 9.58 -1.83
CA ALA A 456 40.60 8.99 -0.77
C ALA A 456 39.19 9.61 -0.71
N MET A 457 39.08 10.93 -0.87
CA MET A 457 37.82 11.66 -0.94
C MET A 457 36.98 11.26 -2.15
N ALA A 458 37.59 11.14 -3.34
CA ALA A 458 36.91 10.67 -4.53
C ALA A 458 36.38 9.23 -4.36
N PHE A 459 37.20 8.35 -3.78
CA PHE A 459 36.79 6.97 -3.48
C PHE A 459 35.60 6.92 -2.51
N SER A 460 35.60 7.74 -1.46
CA SER A 460 34.46 7.84 -0.53
C SER A 460 33.17 8.25 -1.23
N SER A 461 33.22 9.22 -2.14
CA SER A 461 32.05 9.65 -2.91
C SER A 461 31.52 8.53 -3.80
N VAL A 462 32.40 7.81 -4.49
CA VAL A 462 32.05 6.64 -5.31
C VAL A 462 31.42 5.53 -4.46
N PHE A 463 32.00 5.29 -3.26
CA PHE A 463 31.45 4.30 -2.31
C PHE A 463 30.02 4.64 -1.90
N VAL A 464 29.71 5.89 -1.51
CA VAL A 464 28.37 6.34 -1.13
C VAL A 464 27.37 6.14 -2.26
N VAL A 465 27.73 6.50 -3.48
CA VAL A 465 26.87 6.29 -4.65
C VAL A 465 26.65 4.79 -4.91
N ALA A 466 27.73 4.00 -4.93
CA ALA A 466 27.64 2.55 -5.16
C ALA A 466 26.80 1.84 -4.09
N ASN A 467 26.96 2.22 -2.81
CA ASN A 467 26.16 1.67 -1.71
C ASN A 467 24.67 2.05 -1.85
N SER A 468 24.37 3.27 -2.27
CA SER A 468 22.99 3.73 -2.53
C SER A 468 22.35 2.96 -3.69
N LEU A 469 23.09 2.69 -4.76
CA LEU A 469 22.62 1.92 -5.91
C LEU A 469 22.21 0.48 -5.58
N ARG A 470 22.66 -0.08 -4.44
CA ARG A 470 22.22 -1.41 -3.95
C ARG A 470 20.72 -1.46 -3.67
N LEU A 471 20.07 -0.31 -3.38
CA LEU A 471 18.63 -0.22 -3.21
C LEU A 471 17.84 -0.62 -4.46
N ARG A 472 18.40 -0.46 -5.67
CA ARG A 472 17.79 -0.91 -6.93
C ARG A 472 17.50 -2.42 -6.95
N ARG A 473 18.25 -3.20 -6.16
CA ARG A 473 18.10 -4.66 -6.05
C ARG A 473 17.09 -5.09 -4.99
N PHE A 474 16.37 -4.14 -4.37
CA PHE A 474 15.28 -4.49 -3.46
C PHE A 474 14.20 -5.26 -4.22
N ARG A 475 13.77 -6.38 -3.65
CA ARG A 475 12.72 -7.24 -4.22
C ARG A 475 11.48 -7.16 -3.33
N ALA A 476 10.32 -7.04 -3.97
CA ALA A 476 9.03 -7.17 -3.31
C ALA A 476 8.85 -8.57 -2.73
N THR A 477 8.07 -8.66 -1.69
CA THR A 477 7.62 -9.93 -1.13
C THR A 477 6.69 -10.59 -2.15
N GLN A 478 6.94 -11.85 -2.49
CA GLN A 478 6.05 -12.61 -3.35
C GLN A 478 4.92 -13.19 -2.52
N PRO A 479 3.67 -13.21 -3.02
CA PRO A 479 2.63 -14.03 -2.42
C PRO A 479 3.12 -15.47 -2.29
N GLN A 480 2.76 -16.12 -1.19
CA GLN A 480 2.98 -17.56 -1.06
C GLN A 480 1.84 -18.22 -1.85
N ASP A 481 2.19 -18.94 -2.91
CA ASP A 481 1.26 -19.83 -3.60
C ASP A 481 0.81 -20.91 -2.58
N GLU A 482 -0.49 -21.00 -2.35
CA GLU A 482 -1.12 -22.07 -1.55
C GLU A 482 -1.13 -23.40 -2.33
#